data_01ed118f2cdda7d724392332210356c4
#
_entry.id   01ed118f2cdda7d724392332210356c4
#
_cell.length_a   1.000
_cell.length_b   1.000
_cell.length_c   1.000
_cell.angle_alpha   90.00
_cell.angle_beta   90.00
_cell.angle_gamma   90.00
#
_symmetry.space_group_name_H-M   'P 1'
#
loop_
_entity.id
_entity.type
_entity.pdbx_description
1 polymer ?
#
loop_
_entity_poly.entity_id
_entity_poly.type
_entity_poly.pdbx_seq_one_letter_code
_entity_poly.pdbx_strand_id
1 'polypeptide(L)'
;MNPILIQKTLARIAQTTGGQITNPSMLTAQLLGGACSPSLAQAAAEATVTLSGLTDPAQNPELWNAILLQQMLSIAPAVTPTARVTDQQIRDLGPSHWFDMRAALPTSSGAWTLAKLADRSGNGRHATAAANYPSISATLQNGRQVIRFDDTKEFALPSGVDCMNAFAIYRPDASADTNALLASASTYWMLTSASDRPWTSGFGNGSSPPILGFKKGFPSAAWHLYTFQHQPVPATFSSYASYIHKVGVDGYERFQIGSGTMFQPTILGGYSGASYDCVGKLAGLILFNKPLTESQRDTVSTYLLQQAGLSIPRHNRLFCYGDSIVQGVAPVTSETIPFYLCGSESVVGELGENWTGFQTAIGGWKAQDVSAQGEWLLQQASSLCGNVALIHIGTNNSDESAGGTADIVADFCRRARSYGVRTVLSPMLPKGNGSTETWRTDYNTALSNLKDSGVADAFIDPASEPLLWAAGAQDNATYFNGDKTHLVAAGNQLYAETVAPVIAEQAAYGAL
;
A
#
# COMPACT_ATOMS: atom_id res chain seq x y z
N MET A 1 -0.14 7.27 24.56
CA MET A 1 0.20 5.84 24.79
C MET A 1 -0.31 5.43 26.17
N ASN A 2 -0.98 4.28 26.32
CA ASN A 2 -1.59 3.86 27.58
C ASN A 2 -0.50 3.49 28.61
N PRO A 3 -0.37 4.20 29.74
CA PRO A 3 0.65 3.94 30.77
C PRO A 3 0.64 2.49 31.30
N ILE A 4 -0.53 1.85 31.30
CA ILE A 4 -0.70 0.46 31.75
C ILE A 4 -0.01 -0.53 30.80
N LEU A 5 -0.01 -0.24 29.48
CA LEU A 5 0.64 -1.08 28.48
C LEU A 5 2.17 -0.98 28.62
N ILE A 6 2.69 0.21 28.88
CA ILE A 6 4.11 0.44 29.14
C ILE A 6 4.57 -0.32 30.38
N GLN A 7 3.83 -0.22 31.49
CA GLN A 7 4.14 -0.95 32.73
C GLN A 7 4.09 -2.47 32.54
N LYS A 8 3.10 -3.00 31.82
CA LYS A 8 2.99 -4.45 31.55
C LYS A 8 4.15 -4.94 30.67
N THR A 9 4.55 -4.16 29.68
CA THR A 9 5.68 -4.49 28.82
C THR A 9 7.00 -4.47 29.59
N LEU A 10 7.24 -3.46 30.41
CA LEU A 10 8.42 -3.36 31.27
C LEU A 10 8.47 -4.47 32.32
N ALA A 11 7.33 -4.82 32.95
CA ALA A 11 7.23 -5.93 33.90
C ALA A 11 7.54 -7.29 33.24
N ARG A 12 7.08 -7.51 32.02
CA ARG A 12 7.35 -8.74 31.26
C ARG A 12 8.81 -8.86 30.84
N ILE A 13 9.45 -7.75 30.50
CA ILE A 13 10.89 -7.67 30.20
C ILE A 13 11.72 -7.96 31.46
N ALA A 14 11.37 -7.37 32.61
CA ALA A 14 12.03 -7.62 33.91
C ALA A 14 11.93 -9.10 34.30
N GLN A 15 10.80 -9.77 34.08
CA GLN A 15 10.61 -11.20 34.31
C GLN A 15 11.49 -12.06 33.40
N THR A 16 11.64 -11.68 32.13
CA THR A 16 12.40 -12.46 31.12
C THR A 16 13.92 -12.31 31.33
N THR A 17 14.38 -11.20 31.91
CA THR A 17 15.80 -10.87 32.09
C THR A 17 16.35 -11.17 33.50
N GLY A 18 15.57 -11.80 34.37
CA GLY A 18 16.07 -12.20 35.73
C GLY A 18 16.28 -11.06 36.72
N GLY A 19 15.67 -9.91 36.50
CA GLY A 19 15.33 -9.01 37.63
C GLY A 19 16.28 -7.89 38.00
N GLN A 20 17.41 -7.62 37.33
CA GLN A 20 18.18 -6.39 37.61
C GLN A 20 18.59 -5.65 36.35
N ILE A 21 17.80 -4.64 35.98
CA ILE A 21 18.16 -3.68 34.92
C ILE A 21 18.83 -2.51 35.64
N THR A 22 20.16 -2.55 35.72
CA THR A 22 20.96 -1.50 36.36
C THR A 22 21.43 -0.40 35.42
N ASN A 23 21.21 -0.57 34.10
CA ASN A 23 21.63 0.40 33.10
C ASN A 23 20.64 0.46 31.93
N PRO A 24 20.00 1.62 31.66
CA PRO A 24 19.07 1.81 30.55
C PRO A 24 19.65 1.46 29.19
N SER A 25 20.95 1.68 28.96
CA SER A 25 21.63 1.35 27.69
C SER A 25 21.73 -0.16 27.45
N MET A 26 21.90 -0.95 28.51
CA MET A 26 21.92 -2.43 28.44
C MET A 26 20.51 -2.98 28.15
N LEU A 27 19.48 -2.38 28.71
CA LEU A 27 18.08 -2.74 28.40
C LEU A 27 17.76 -2.49 26.91
N THR A 28 18.20 -1.34 26.40
CA THR A 28 18.05 -0.99 24.99
C THR A 28 18.76 -2.01 24.10
N ALA A 29 20.01 -2.37 24.42
CA ALA A 29 20.78 -3.35 23.65
C ALA A 29 20.17 -4.77 23.72
N GLN A 30 19.61 -5.19 24.86
CA GLN A 30 18.96 -6.49 25.01
C GLN A 30 17.59 -6.56 24.33
N LEU A 31 16.79 -5.50 24.39
CA LEU A 31 15.53 -5.37 23.68
C LEU A 31 15.74 -5.42 22.16
N LEU A 32 16.76 -4.70 21.68
CA LEU A 32 17.09 -4.61 20.26
C LEU A 32 17.79 -5.87 19.75
N GLY A 33 18.64 -6.52 20.56
CA GLY A 33 19.38 -7.73 20.18
C GLY A 33 18.51 -8.97 20.01
N GLY A 34 17.34 -9.02 20.65
CA GLY A 34 16.39 -10.15 20.54
C GLY A 34 15.31 -9.99 19.47
N ALA A 35 15.05 -8.77 18.99
CA ALA A 35 13.90 -8.46 18.15
C ALA A 35 14.24 -7.70 16.84
N CYS A 36 15.47 -7.19 16.69
CA CYS A 36 15.81 -6.29 15.59
C CYS A 36 17.10 -6.68 14.87
N SER A 37 17.21 -6.27 13.60
CA SER A 37 18.48 -6.39 12.87
C SER A 37 19.57 -5.51 13.50
N PRO A 38 20.88 -5.87 13.38
CA PRO A 38 21.99 -5.07 13.90
C PRO A 38 21.98 -3.60 13.44
N SER A 39 21.53 -3.33 12.22
CA SER A 39 21.40 -1.96 11.68
C SER A 39 20.32 -1.13 12.37
N LEU A 40 19.23 -1.75 12.80
CA LEU A 40 18.16 -1.07 13.54
C LEU A 40 18.59 -0.80 14.99
N ALA A 41 19.31 -1.74 15.60
CA ALA A 41 19.90 -1.57 16.93
C ALA A 41 20.89 -0.40 16.93
N GLN A 42 21.71 -0.26 15.89
CA GLN A 42 22.66 0.83 15.74
C GLN A 42 21.95 2.17 15.53
N ALA A 43 20.94 2.24 14.64
CA ALA A 43 20.18 3.47 14.40
C ALA A 43 19.42 3.94 15.66
N ALA A 44 18.87 3.02 16.44
CA ALA A 44 18.20 3.35 17.70
C ALA A 44 19.22 3.81 18.77
N ALA A 45 20.41 3.22 18.81
CA ALA A 45 21.49 3.65 19.70
C ALA A 45 22.01 5.06 19.35
N GLU A 46 22.18 5.36 18.07
CA GLU A 46 22.58 6.69 17.56
C GLU A 46 21.52 7.75 17.86
N ALA A 47 20.23 7.43 17.67
CA ALA A 47 19.12 8.32 18.02
C ALA A 47 19.06 8.56 19.54
N THR A 48 19.35 7.55 20.35
CA THR A 48 19.41 7.64 21.82
C THR A 48 20.53 8.57 22.27
N VAL A 49 21.70 8.49 21.65
CA VAL A 49 22.85 9.38 21.94
C VAL A 49 22.52 10.84 21.59
N THR A 50 21.81 11.07 20.49
CA THR A 50 21.38 12.44 20.09
C THR A 50 20.38 13.02 21.08
N LEU A 51 19.49 12.21 21.65
CA LEU A 51 18.49 12.62 22.66
C LEU A 51 19.09 12.79 24.07
N SER A 52 20.20 12.12 24.37
CA SER A 52 20.87 12.25 25.67
C SER A 52 21.40 13.64 25.98
N GLY A 53 21.56 14.48 24.94
CA GLY A 53 21.86 15.90 25.10
C GLY A 53 20.70 16.77 25.63
N LEU A 54 19.49 16.22 25.72
CA LEU A 54 18.27 16.97 26.10
C LEU A 54 17.76 16.66 27.52
N THR A 55 18.04 15.46 28.06
CA THR A 55 17.60 15.07 29.40
C THR A 55 18.55 14.03 29.97
N ASP A 56 18.90 14.14 31.27
CA ASP A 56 19.68 13.12 32.00
C ASP A 56 18.82 11.86 32.23
N PRO A 57 19.18 10.71 31.65
CA PRO A 57 18.40 9.46 31.80
C PRO A 57 18.28 9.00 33.26
N ALA A 58 19.26 9.35 34.09
CA ALA A 58 19.27 8.98 35.51
C ALA A 58 18.24 9.80 36.33
N GLN A 59 17.88 10.98 35.87
CA GLN A 59 16.92 11.86 36.54
C GLN A 59 15.47 11.65 36.09
N ASN A 60 15.24 11.04 34.91
CA ASN A 60 13.88 10.81 34.39
C ASN A 60 13.79 9.51 33.57
N PRO A 61 13.95 8.34 34.17
CA PRO A 61 13.98 7.06 33.47
C PRO A 61 12.64 6.73 32.77
N GLU A 62 11.52 7.18 33.33
CA GLU A 62 10.19 6.96 32.72
C GLU A 62 9.99 7.76 31.44
N LEU A 63 10.42 9.03 31.41
CA LEU A 63 10.38 9.87 30.23
C LEU A 63 11.30 9.35 29.14
N TRP A 64 12.48 8.88 29.50
CA TRP A 64 13.45 8.26 28.60
C TRP A 64 12.90 6.98 27.95
N ASN A 65 12.29 6.12 28.76
CA ASN A 65 11.67 4.90 28.26
C ASN A 65 10.47 5.20 27.34
N ALA A 66 9.70 6.25 27.64
CA ALA A 66 8.59 6.67 26.80
C ALA A 66 9.07 7.25 25.44
N ILE A 67 10.12 8.07 25.45
CA ILE A 67 10.74 8.64 24.24
C ILE A 67 11.37 7.53 23.40
N LEU A 68 12.10 6.59 24.01
CA LEU A 68 12.71 5.46 23.34
C LEU A 68 11.65 4.57 22.69
N LEU A 69 10.57 4.27 23.40
CA LEU A 69 9.47 3.46 22.90
C LEU A 69 8.73 4.19 21.76
N GLN A 70 8.53 5.50 21.87
CA GLN A 70 7.94 6.31 20.81
C GLN A 70 8.83 6.37 19.56
N GLN A 71 10.14 6.43 19.72
CA GLN A 71 11.08 6.37 18.61
C GLN A 71 11.15 4.97 17.99
N MET A 72 11.13 3.90 18.80
CA MET A 72 11.04 2.53 18.28
C MET A 72 9.74 2.27 17.53
N LEU A 73 8.63 2.92 17.92
CA LEU A 73 7.35 2.83 17.22
C LEU A 73 7.26 3.74 15.99
N SER A 74 8.03 4.84 15.96
CA SER A 74 8.10 5.76 14.81
C SER A 74 9.06 5.27 13.71
N ILE A 75 10.04 4.42 14.06
CA ILE A 75 10.81 3.67 13.07
C ILE A 75 9.91 2.52 12.63
N ALA A 76 9.08 2.77 11.60
CA ALA A 76 8.25 1.72 11.01
C ALA A 76 9.17 0.53 10.69
N PRO A 77 8.94 -0.67 11.25
CA PRO A 77 9.81 -1.80 10.97
C PRO A 77 9.75 -2.05 9.46
N ALA A 78 10.92 -2.01 8.82
CA ALA A 78 11.01 -2.48 7.46
C ALA A 78 10.46 -3.92 7.43
N VAL A 79 9.51 -4.20 6.54
CA VAL A 79 9.00 -5.56 6.37
C VAL A 79 10.14 -6.40 5.82
N THR A 80 10.87 -7.06 6.71
CA THR A 80 11.83 -8.09 6.29
C THR A 80 11.03 -9.39 6.20
N PRO A 81 10.90 -9.98 5.02
CA PRO A 81 10.18 -11.22 4.85
C PRO A 81 10.78 -12.31 5.76
N THR A 82 10.01 -12.77 6.74
CA THR A 82 10.49 -13.74 7.76
C THR A 82 10.61 -15.15 7.22
N ALA A 83 9.83 -15.50 6.20
CA ALA A 83 9.88 -16.81 5.54
C ALA A 83 10.64 -16.72 4.21
N ARG A 84 11.59 -17.66 4.00
CA ARG A 84 12.32 -17.73 2.74
C ARG A 84 11.42 -18.31 1.64
N VAL A 85 11.14 -17.51 0.61
CA VAL A 85 10.46 -17.97 -0.60
C VAL A 85 11.48 -18.63 -1.54
N THR A 86 11.15 -19.81 -2.03
CA THR A 86 12.03 -20.63 -2.87
C THR A 86 11.74 -20.43 -4.36
N ASP A 87 12.70 -20.78 -5.21
CA ASP A 87 12.53 -20.83 -6.67
C ASP A 87 11.37 -21.76 -7.06
N GLN A 88 11.12 -22.84 -6.30
CA GLN A 88 10.04 -23.78 -6.58
C GLN A 88 8.67 -23.15 -6.34
N GLN A 89 8.48 -22.40 -5.26
CA GLN A 89 7.22 -21.70 -5.00
C GLN A 89 6.91 -20.70 -6.13
N ILE A 90 7.91 -20.00 -6.68
CA ILE A 90 7.71 -19.15 -7.85
C ILE A 90 7.33 -19.95 -9.09
N ARG A 91 7.98 -21.10 -9.35
CA ARG A 91 7.60 -21.99 -10.47
C ARG A 91 6.17 -22.50 -10.35
N ASP A 92 5.74 -22.85 -9.15
CA ASP A 92 4.40 -23.37 -8.88
C ASP A 92 3.32 -22.29 -9.16
N LEU A 93 3.69 -20.99 -9.04
CA LEU A 93 2.84 -19.90 -9.48
C LEU A 93 2.73 -19.80 -11.02
N GLY A 94 3.58 -20.49 -11.78
CA GLY A 94 3.54 -20.55 -13.24
C GLY A 94 3.78 -19.20 -13.92
N PRO A 95 4.93 -18.55 -13.71
CA PRO A 95 5.27 -17.32 -14.41
C PRO A 95 5.32 -17.54 -15.91
N SER A 96 4.92 -16.53 -16.69
CA SER A 96 5.06 -16.55 -18.14
C SER A 96 6.50 -16.29 -18.59
N HIS A 97 7.21 -15.42 -17.86
CA HIS A 97 8.62 -15.13 -18.05
C HIS A 97 9.30 -14.92 -16.69
N TRP A 98 10.55 -15.30 -16.60
CA TRP A 98 11.35 -15.08 -15.40
C TRP A 98 12.81 -14.83 -15.77
N PHE A 99 13.30 -13.62 -15.55
CA PHE A 99 14.64 -13.18 -15.90
C PHE A 99 15.41 -12.69 -14.68
N ASP A 100 16.63 -13.17 -14.54
CA ASP A 100 17.63 -12.63 -13.63
C ASP A 100 19.05 -12.97 -14.14
N MET A 101 20.09 -12.44 -13.47
CA MET A 101 21.48 -12.67 -13.89
C MET A 101 21.97 -14.10 -13.78
N ARG A 102 21.25 -15.00 -13.06
CA ARG A 102 21.62 -16.42 -12.98
C ARG A 102 21.47 -17.16 -14.31
N ALA A 103 20.68 -16.57 -15.21
CA ALA A 103 20.41 -17.13 -16.54
C ALA A 103 20.90 -16.23 -17.67
N ALA A 104 21.73 -15.23 -17.38
CA ALA A 104 22.30 -14.34 -18.36
C ALA A 104 23.43 -15.04 -19.16
N LEU A 105 23.41 -14.87 -20.47
CA LEU A 105 24.42 -15.38 -21.38
C LEU A 105 25.18 -14.21 -22.01
N PRO A 106 26.49 -14.06 -21.76
CA PRO A 106 27.31 -13.01 -22.38
C PRO A 106 27.45 -13.24 -23.88
N THR A 107 27.79 -12.19 -24.60
CA THR A 107 28.19 -12.29 -26.01
C THR A 107 29.55 -12.97 -26.13
N SER A 108 29.79 -13.63 -27.26
CA SER A 108 31.11 -14.21 -27.57
C SER A 108 32.24 -13.21 -27.71
N SER A 109 31.91 -11.93 -27.93
CA SER A 109 32.87 -10.86 -28.24
C SER A 109 33.25 -9.95 -27.06
N GLY A 110 32.63 -10.11 -25.90
CA GLY A 110 32.94 -9.27 -24.76
C GLY A 110 32.34 -9.74 -23.45
N ALA A 111 33.16 -9.81 -22.42
CA ALA A 111 32.76 -10.34 -21.09
C ALA A 111 31.65 -9.52 -20.36
N TRP A 112 31.30 -8.35 -20.90
CA TRP A 112 30.42 -7.40 -20.22
C TRP A 112 29.10 -7.08 -20.96
N THR A 113 28.84 -7.73 -22.11
CA THR A 113 27.64 -7.53 -22.91
C THR A 113 26.81 -8.81 -22.95
N LEU A 114 25.47 -8.66 -22.96
CA LEU A 114 24.51 -9.76 -22.85
C LEU A 114 23.77 -9.95 -24.17
N ALA A 115 23.97 -11.10 -24.82
CA ALA A 115 23.21 -11.46 -26.01
C ALA A 115 21.82 -12.03 -25.68
N LYS A 116 21.66 -12.62 -24.49
CA LYS A 116 20.47 -13.38 -24.13
C LYS A 116 20.27 -13.41 -22.62
N LEU A 117 19.00 -13.28 -22.20
CA LEU A 117 18.55 -13.70 -20.89
C LEU A 117 17.70 -14.95 -21.06
N ALA A 118 18.17 -16.06 -20.54
CA ALA A 118 17.38 -17.29 -20.58
C ALA A 118 16.20 -17.18 -19.63
N ASP A 119 15.04 -17.60 -20.11
CA ASP A 119 13.82 -17.68 -19.32
C ASP A 119 13.91 -18.81 -18.29
N ARG A 120 13.75 -18.49 -17.03
CA ARG A 120 13.78 -19.45 -15.91
C ARG A 120 12.41 -19.99 -15.54
N SER A 121 11.35 -19.49 -16.19
CA SER A 121 9.98 -19.99 -15.97
C SER A 121 9.78 -21.43 -16.44
N GLY A 122 10.62 -21.90 -17.37
CA GLY A 122 10.49 -23.20 -18.04
C GLY A 122 9.72 -23.13 -19.37
N ASN A 123 9.22 -21.96 -19.77
CA ASN A 123 8.44 -21.80 -21.01
C ASN A 123 9.32 -21.57 -22.27
N GLY A 124 10.64 -21.44 -22.09
CA GLY A 124 11.57 -21.21 -23.19
C GLY A 124 11.46 -19.81 -23.84
N ARG A 125 10.83 -18.86 -23.17
CA ARG A 125 10.57 -17.49 -23.65
C ARG A 125 11.73 -16.57 -23.34
N HIS A 126 12.86 -16.84 -23.98
CA HIS A 126 14.10 -16.10 -23.75
C HIS A 126 13.99 -14.65 -24.25
N ALA A 127 14.64 -13.73 -23.55
CA ALA A 127 14.87 -12.37 -24.05
C ALA A 127 16.19 -12.31 -24.81
N THR A 128 16.19 -11.77 -26.03
CA THR A 128 17.36 -11.74 -26.93
C THR A 128 17.66 -10.33 -27.40
N ALA A 129 18.93 -9.95 -27.38
CA ALA A 129 19.38 -8.68 -27.93
C ALA A 129 19.80 -8.87 -29.39
N ALA A 130 19.33 -7.98 -30.29
CA ALA A 130 19.60 -8.09 -31.72
C ALA A 130 20.91 -7.38 -32.14
N ALA A 131 21.15 -6.16 -31.66
CA ALA A 131 22.30 -5.34 -32.03
C ALA A 131 22.87 -4.54 -30.86
N ASN A 132 22.04 -3.85 -30.10
CA ASN A 132 22.45 -3.01 -28.97
C ASN A 132 22.38 -3.83 -27.68
N TYR A 133 23.47 -4.43 -27.29
CA TYR A 133 23.53 -5.37 -26.19
C TYR A 133 23.51 -4.66 -24.83
N PRO A 134 22.55 -4.94 -23.95
CA PRO A 134 22.65 -4.59 -22.54
C PRO A 134 23.90 -5.16 -21.91
N SER A 135 24.42 -4.52 -20.88
CA SER A 135 25.69 -4.89 -20.26
C SER A 135 25.48 -5.49 -18.85
N ILE A 136 26.53 -6.18 -18.39
CA ILE A 136 26.63 -6.57 -16.98
C ILE A 136 27.18 -5.37 -16.22
N SER A 137 26.49 -4.93 -15.17
CA SER A 137 26.98 -3.86 -14.30
C SER A 137 28.10 -4.37 -13.40
N ALA A 138 29.12 -3.56 -13.22
CA ALA A 138 30.13 -3.82 -12.18
C ALA A 138 29.56 -3.69 -10.76
N THR A 139 28.45 -2.96 -10.60
CA THR A 139 27.73 -2.86 -9.32
C THR A 139 27.04 -4.18 -9.02
N LEU A 140 27.24 -4.72 -7.82
CA LEU A 140 26.52 -5.88 -7.34
C LEU A 140 25.32 -5.46 -6.50
N GLN A 141 24.24 -6.23 -6.59
CA GLN A 141 23.12 -6.16 -5.65
C GLN A 141 23.03 -7.47 -4.88
N ASN A 142 23.14 -7.41 -3.56
CA ASN A 142 23.21 -8.58 -2.69
C ASN A 142 24.26 -9.62 -3.15
N GLY A 143 25.45 -9.13 -3.52
CA GLY A 143 26.54 -9.97 -4.04
C GLY A 143 26.34 -10.54 -5.44
N ARG A 144 25.29 -10.14 -6.17
CA ARG A 144 24.97 -10.62 -7.50
C ARG A 144 25.15 -9.52 -8.54
N GLN A 145 25.62 -9.90 -9.70
CA GLN A 145 25.66 -9.01 -10.86
C GLN A 145 24.24 -8.64 -11.28
N VAL A 146 24.08 -7.46 -11.89
CA VAL A 146 22.82 -6.93 -12.37
C VAL A 146 22.94 -6.50 -13.83
N ILE A 147 21.81 -6.50 -14.53
CA ILE A 147 21.74 -6.05 -15.92
C ILE A 147 21.74 -4.53 -15.93
N ARG A 148 22.60 -3.93 -16.79
CA ARG A 148 22.61 -2.50 -17.05
C ARG A 148 21.98 -2.21 -18.40
N PHE A 149 20.98 -1.38 -18.41
CA PHE A 149 20.45 -0.71 -19.56
C PHE A 149 21.08 0.69 -19.68
N ASP A 150 21.42 1.08 -20.87
CA ASP A 150 22.16 2.29 -21.20
C ASP A 150 21.59 2.79 -22.52
N ASP A 151 20.66 3.74 -22.42
CA ASP A 151 20.02 4.32 -23.59
C ASP A 151 19.42 3.25 -24.54
N THR A 152 19.78 3.19 -25.77
CA THR A 152 19.20 2.32 -26.81
C THR A 152 19.36 0.79 -26.61
N LYS A 153 19.79 0.33 -25.45
CA LYS A 153 20.08 -1.08 -25.19
C LYS A 153 18.85 -1.83 -24.69
N GLU A 154 18.41 -2.81 -25.46
CA GLU A 154 17.17 -3.54 -25.19
C GLU A 154 17.27 -5.03 -25.50
N PHE A 155 16.32 -5.80 -24.94
CA PHE A 155 16.06 -7.17 -25.34
C PHE A 155 14.69 -7.26 -26.02
N ALA A 156 14.62 -8.00 -27.11
CA ALA A 156 13.36 -8.45 -27.68
C ALA A 156 12.78 -9.59 -26.84
N LEU A 157 11.50 -9.49 -26.54
CA LEU A 157 10.72 -10.55 -25.90
C LEU A 157 9.85 -11.29 -26.95
N PRO A 158 9.54 -12.57 -26.76
CA PRO A 158 8.59 -13.29 -27.63
C PRO A 158 7.22 -12.59 -27.61
N SER A 159 6.65 -12.39 -28.82
CA SER A 159 5.35 -11.73 -28.99
C SER A 159 4.16 -12.63 -28.62
N GLY A 160 2.99 -12.02 -28.42
CA GLY A 160 1.72 -12.72 -28.23
C GLY A 160 1.50 -13.29 -26.83
N VAL A 161 2.22 -12.80 -25.83
CA VAL A 161 2.04 -13.21 -24.42
C VAL A 161 1.49 -12.05 -23.62
N ASP A 162 0.28 -12.21 -23.10
CA ASP A 162 -0.35 -11.25 -22.23
C ASP A 162 0.48 -11.06 -20.94
N CYS A 163 0.53 -9.83 -20.44
CA CYS A 163 1.14 -9.50 -19.16
C CYS A 163 0.05 -8.98 -18.21
N MET A 164 -0.43 -9.84 -17.32
CA MET A 164 -1.41 -9.47 -16.32
C MET A 164 -0.76 -9.01 -15.01
N ASN A 165 0.43 -9.52 -14.71
CA ASN A 165 1.23 -9.08 -13.58
C ASN A 165 2.70 -9.01 -13.96
N ALA A 166 3.39 -7.97 -13.50
CA ALA A 166 4.83 -7.83 -13.60
C ALA A 166 5.42 -7.36 -12.27
N PHE A 167 6.60 -7.88 -11.96
CA PHE A 167 7.36 -7.54 -10.76
C PHE A 167 8.82 -7.36 -11.15
N ALA A 168 9.41 -6.22 -10.78
CA ALA A 168 10.80 -5.92 -11.10
C ALA A 168 11.53 -5.32 -9.91
N ILE A 169 12.76 -5.76 -9.67
CA ILE A 169 13.72 -5.02 -8.85
C ILE A 169 14.57 -4.20 -9.81
N TYR A 170 14.36 -2.90 -9.78
CA TYR A 170 15.01 -1.98 -10.69
C TYR A 170 15.55 -0.77 -9.94
N ARG A 171 16.70 -0.28 -10.40
CA ARG A 171 17.33 0.96 -9.95
C ARG A 171 17.52 1.88 -11.14
N PRO A 172 16.73 2.95 -11.26
CA PRO A 172 16.98 3.94 -12.30
C PRO A 172 18.24 4.73 -12.01
N ASP A 173 18.91 5.21 -13.05
CA ASP A 173 19.99 6.19 -12.90
C ASP A 173 19.39 7.60 -12.72
N ALA A 174 20.03 8.45 -11.91
CA ALA A 174 19.50 9.75 -11.48
C ALA A 174 19.27 10.76 -12.63
N SER A 175 19.85 10.51 -13.80
CA SER A 175 19.78 11.41 -14.96
C SER A 175 18.66 11.06 -15.96
N ALA A 176 17.88 10.02 -15.71
CA ALA A 176 16.90 9.53 -16.67
C ALA A 176 15.51 10.12 -16.39
N ASP A 177 15.02 10.97 -17.27
CA ASP A 177 13.71 11.61 -17.14
C ASP A 177 12.54 10.66 -17.40
N THR A 178 12.73 9.64 -18.23
CA THR A 178 11.73 8.63 -18.57
C THR A 178 12.38 7.29 -18.84
N ASN A 179 11.83 6.22 -18.26
CA ASN A 179 12.31 4.85 -18.45
C ASN A 179 11.16 3.93 -18.80
N ALA A 180 11.13 3.34 -19.98
CA ALA A 180 10.23 2.26 -20.30
C ALA A 180 10.91 0.92 -20.01
N LEU A 181 10.50 0.23 -18.93
CA LEU A 181 11.07 -1.07 -18.61
C LEU A 181 10.52 -2.18 -19.49
N LEU A 182 9.21 -2.18 -19.75
CA LEU A 182 8.55 -3.10 -20.66
C LEU A 182 7.72 -2.30 -21.66
N ALA A 183 7.80 -2.67 -22.93
CA ALA A 183 7.03 -2.03 -23.99
C ALA A 183 6.53 -3.03 -25.04
N SER A 184 5.49 -2.60 -25.77
CA SER A 184 5.03 -3.16 -27.04
C SER A 184 5.08 -2.08 -28.10
N ALA A 185 4.61 -2.36 -29.31
CA ALA A 185 4.55 -1.36 -30.38
C ALA A 185 3.67 -0.12 -30.05
N SER A 186 2.71 -0.25 -29.13
CA SER A 186 1.73 0.81 -28.84
C SER A 186 1.52 1.07 -27.34
N THR A 187 2.05 0.20 -26.47
CA THR A 187 1.81 0.28 -25.03
C THR A 187 3.11 0.03 -24.27
N TYR A 188 3.26 0.66 -23.11
CA TYR A 188 4.45 0.53 -22.31
C TYR A 188 4.15 0.61 -20.80
N TRP A 189 4.92 -0.11 -20.01
CA TRP A 189 5.04 0.10 -18.58
C TRP A 189 6.25 1.00 -18.34
N MET A 190 5.96 2.22 -17.97
CA MET A 190 6.93 3.27 -17.81
C MET A 190 7.30 3.45 -16.34
N LEU A 191 8.58 3.65 -16.09
CA LEU A 191 9.16 4.06 -14.83
C LEU A 191 9.82 5.41 -15.07
N THR A 192 9.27 6.50 -14.52
CA THR A 192 9.81 7.84 -14.76
C THR A 192 10.47 8.40 -13.53
N SER A 193 11.57 9.14 -13.72
CA SER A 193 12.17 10.01 -12.74
C SER A 193 12.33 11.42 -13.32
N ALA A 194 11.24 12.18 -13.39
CA ALA A 194 11.38 13.59 -13.72
C ALA A 194 11.88 14.36 -12.49
N SER A 195 12.78 15.32 -12.70
CA SER A 195 13.37 16.12 -11.62
C SER A 195 12.36 16.94 -10.82
N ASP A 196 11.17 17.17 -11.38
CA ASP A 196 10.05 17.94 -10.82
C ASP A 196 8.84 17.06 -10.45
N ARG A 197 8.88 15.78 -10.79
CA ARG A 197 7.82 14.81 -10.47
C ARG A 197 8.41 13.62 -9.75
N PRO A 198 7.91 13.30 -8.57
CA PRO A 198 8.28 12.06 -7.92
C PRO A 198 7.84 10.90 -8.80
N TRP A 199 8.62 9.85 -8.82
CA TRP A 199 8.45 8.58 -9.54
C TRP A 199 7.04 8.30 -9.99
N THR A 200 6.86 8.22 -11.29
CA THR A 200 5.63 7.71 -11.88
C THR A 200 5.90 6.29 -12.37
N SER A 201 5.09 5.35 -11.96
CA SER A 201 4.93 4.09 -12.66
C SER A 201 3.62 4.20 -13.41
N GLY A 202 3.64 4.09 -14.72
CA GLY A 202 2.46 4.31 -15.55
C GLY A 202 2.33 3.27 -16.64
N PHE A 203 1.09 3.01 -17.03
CA PHE A 203 0.76 2.22 -18.19
C PHE A 203 0.16 3.15 -19.25
N GLY A 204 0.72 3.18 -20.46
CA GLY A 204 0.31 4.11 -21.50
C GLY A 204 0.01 3.42 -22.82
N ASN A 205 -0.86 4.04 -23.62
CA ASN A 205 -1.19 3.65 -24.99
C ASN A 205 -0.91 4.83 -25.96
N GLY A 206 0.34 5.04 -26.26
CA GLY A 206 0.79 5.86 -27.42
C GLY A 206 0.58 7.37 -27.41
N SER A 207 -0.53 7.94 -26.95
CA SER A 207 -0.79 9.39 -27.12
C SER A 207 -1.01 10.17 -25.83
N SER A 208 -1.31 9.53 -24.74
CA SER A 208 -1.40 10.14 -23.41
C SER A 208 -1.38 9.02 -22.36
N PRO A 209 -0.24 8.71 -21.77
CA PRO A 209 -0.22 7.70 -20.73
C PRO A 209 -1.06 8.17 -19.54
N PRO A 210 -1.92 7.31 -18.97
CA PRO A 210 -2.42 7.54 -17.63
C PRO A 210 -1.22 7.51 -16.70
N ILE A 211 -0.68 8.66 -16.36
CA ILE A 211 0.42 8.78 -15.41
C ILE A 211 -0.19 8.61 -14.04
N LEU A 212 0.00 7.46 -13.43
CA LEU A 212 -0.30 7.26 -12.03
C LEU A 212 0.89 7.79 -11.23
N GLY A 213 0.79 9.02 -10.76
CA GLY A 213 1.83 9.67 -9.97
C GLY A 213 1.94 9.07 -8.58
N PHE A 214 3.16 8.90 -8.09
CA PHE A 214 3.47 8.61 -6.70
C PHE A 214 3.84 9.89 -5.97
N LYS A 215 3.55 9.99 -4.67
CA LYS A 215 3.91 11.13 -3.84
C LYS A 215 5.42 11.27 -3.72
N LYS A 216 5.90 12.50 -3.50
CA LYS A 216 7.31 12.81 -3.25
C LYS A 216 7.87 11.97 -2.11
N GLY A 217 9.06 11.39 -2.29
CA GLY A 217 9.77 10.68 -1.21
C GLY A 217 10.59 9.47 -1.62
N PHE A 218 10.40 8.93 -2.83
CA PHE A 218 11.24 7.82 -3.28
C PHE A 218 12.61 8.36 -3.76
N PRO A 219 13.73 7.92 -3.15
CA PRO A 219 15.05 8.37 -3.57
C PRO A 219 15.34 7.92 -4.99
N SER A 220 15.63 8.86 -5.88
CA SER A 220 16.18 8.56 -7.20
C SER A 220 17.50 7.80 -7.04
N ALA A 221 17.82 6.89 -7.94
CA ALA A 221 19.03 6.07 -7.91
C ALA A 221 19.11 5.05 -6.74
N ALA A 222 17.99 4.74 -6.06
CA ALA A 222 17.87 3.62 -5.15
C ALA A 222 17.26 2.39 -5.84
N TRP A 223 17.43 1.23 -5.24
CA TRP A 223 16.76 0.01 -5.66
C TRP A 223 15.33 -0.01 -5.14
N HIS A 224 14.38 -0.31 -6.03
CA HIS A 224 12.96 -0.38 -5.72
C HIS A 224 12.34 -1.66 -6.25
N LEU A 225 11.32 -2.15 -5.56
CA LEU A 225 10.40 -3.15 -6.07
C LEU A 225 9.28 -2.43 -6.83
N TYR A 226 9.24 -2.62 -8.14
CA TYR A 226 8.15 -2.16 -8.98
C TYR A 226 7.16 -3.28 -9.24
N THR A 227 5.87 -2.96 -9.18
CA THR A 227 4.78 -3.90 -9.46
C THR A 227 3.82 -3.32 -10.48
N PHE A 228 3.31 -4.19 -11.33
CA PHE A 228 2.25 -3.89 -12.30
C PHE A 228 1.19 -4.98 -12.21
N GLN A 229 -0.07 -4.58 -12.34
CA GLN A 229 -1.20 -5.50 -12.45
C GLN A 229 -2.21 -4.95 -13.44
N HIS A 230 -2.67 -5.83 -14.33
CA HIS A 230 -3.76 -5.59 -15.24
C HIS A 230 -4.77 -6.71 -15.04
N GLN A 231 -5.83 -6.46 -14.31
CA GLN A 231 -6.81 -7.46 -13.91
C GLN A 231 -8.20 -7.11 -14.44
N PRO A 232 -8.96 -8.07 -14.98
CA PRO A 232 -10.35 -7.86 -15.29
C PRO A 232 -11.15 -7.41 -14.06
N VAL A 233 -12.02 -6.43 -14.23
CA VAL A 233 -12.98 -6.02 -13.20
C VAL A 233 -14.09 -7.05 -13.13
N PRO A 234 -14.55 -7.49 -11.93
CA PRO A 234 -15.75 -8.30 -11.83
C PRO A 234 -16.93 -7.61 -12.51
N ALA A 235 -17.69 -8.35 -13.31
CA ALA A 235 -18.79 -7.83 -14.12
C ALA A 235 -19.88 -7.08 -13.33
N THR A 236 -19.94 -7.32 -12.03
CA THR A 236 -20.86 -6.66 -11.09
C THR A 236 -20.46 -5.22 -10.74
N PHE A 237 -19.22 -4.81 -11.06
CA PHE A 237 -18.66 -3.57 -10.53
C PHE A 237 -18.83 -2.35 -11.45
N SER A 238 -18.87 -2.51 -12.74
CA SER A 238 -19.09 -1.40 -13.67
C SER A 238 -19.46 -1.86 -15.07
N SER A 239 -20.49 -1.24 -15.65
CA SER A 239 -20.82 -1.38 -17.07
C SER A 239 -19.86 -0.62 -18.01
N TYR A 240 -18.92 0.15 -17.45
CA TYR A 240 -18.04 1.06 -18.20
C TYR A 240 -16.55 0.73 -18.10
N ALA A 241 -16.14 -0.18 -17.21
CA ALA A 241 -14.74 -0.50 -17.01
C ALA A 241 -14.46 -1.99 -17.19
N SER A 242 -13.49 -2.32 -18.03
CA SER A 242 -13.10 -3.70 -18.31
C SER A 242 -11.95 -4.21 -17.43
N TYR A 243 -11.11 -3.29 -16.91
CA TYR A 243 -9.88 -3.64 -16.23
C TYR A 243 -9.52 -2.70 -15.09
N ILE A 244 -8.86 -3.25 -14.08
CA ILE A 244 -8.11 -2.52 -13.07
C ILE A 244 -6.64 -2.51 -13.51
N HIS A 245 -6.08 -1.32 -13.67
CA HIS A 245 -4.64 -1.12 -13.79
C HIS A 245 -4.11 -0.74 -12.40
N LYS A 246 -3.16 -1.50 -11.89
CA LYS A 246 -2.50 -1.22 -10.63
C LYS A 246 -1.00 -1.14 -10.86
N VAL A 247 -0.38 -0.09 -10.37
CA VAL A 247 1.07 0.09 -10.42
C VAL A 247 1.58 0.35 -9.01
N GLY A 248 2.75 -0.15 -8.69
CA GLY A 248 3.30 -0.06 -7.36
C GLY A 248 4.81 0.19 -7.35
N VAL A 249 5.27 0.85 -6.29
CA VAL A 249 6.67 0.98 -5.91
C VAL A 249 6.78 0.71 -4.42
N ASP A 250 7.62 -0.24 -4.03
CA ASP A 250 7.93 -0.58 -2.64
C ASP A 250 6.69 -0.81 -1.75
N GLY A 251 5.64 -1.43 -2.32
CA GLY A 251 4.38 -1.70 -1.63
C GLY A 251 3.37 -0.56 -1.65
N TYR A 252 3.79 0.66 -2.00
CA TYR A 252 2.87 1.74 -2.29
C TYR A 252 2.23 1.51 -3.67
N GLU A 253 0.92 1.43 -3.74
CA GLU A 253 0.20 1.12 -4.98
C GLU A 253 -0.83 2.20 -5.33
N ARG A 254 -0.98 2.40 -6.61
CA ARG A 254 -2.07 3.19 -7.19
C ARG A 254 -2.81 2.34 -8.20
N PHE A 255 -4.11 2.55 -8.29
CA PHE A 255 -4.92 1.88 -9.29
C PHE A 255 -5.78 2.86 -10.07
N GLN A 256 -6.09 2.48 -11.28
CA GLN A 256 -7.05 3.15 -12.15
C GLN A 256 -7.98 2.10 -12.74
N ILE A 257 -9.26 2.42 -12.80
CA ILE A 257 -10.25 1.62 -13.51
C ILE A 257 -10.39 2.20 -14.91
N GLY A 258 -10.29 1.36 -15.93
CA GLY A 258 -10.34 1.82 -17.31
C GLY A 258 -10.72 0.73 -18.32
N SER A 259 -10.92 1.14 -19.56
CA SER A 259 -11.03 0.23 -20.70
C SER A 259 -9.67 0.17 -21.41
N GLY A 260 -9.29 -1.00 -21.90
CA GLY A 260 -8.03 -1.13 -22.63
C GLY A 260 -7.86 -2.52 -23.24
N THR A 261 -6.81 -2.68 -24.03
CA THR A 261 -6.35 -3.98 -24.55
C THR A 261 -5.33 -4.59 -23.61
N MET A 262 -5.23 -5.91 -23.62
CA MET A 262 -4.21 -6.61 -22.85
C MET A 262 -2.81 -6.16 -23.26
N PHE A 263 -1.95 -5.95 -22.26
CA PHE A 263 -0.56 -5.59 -22.48
C PHE A 263 0.24 -6.83 -22.87
N GLN A 264 0.87 -6.76 -24.04
CA GLN A 264 1.74 -7.82 -24.58
C GLN A 264 3.14 -7.24 -24.83
N PRO A 265 4.03 -7.25 -23.83
CA PRO A 265 5.36 -6.68 -23.98
C PRO A 265 6.19 -7.47 -24.98
N THR A 266 6.84 -6.76 -25.90
CA THR A 266 7.75 -7.32 -26.89
C THR A 266 9.18 -6.79 -26.71
N ILE A 267 9.38 -5.80 -25.82
CA ILE A 267 10.67 -5.16 -25.55
C ILE A 267 10.87 -5.08 -24.04
N LEU A 268 12.08 -5.40 -23.61
CA LEU A 268 12.58 -5.19 -22.24
C LEU A 268 13.75 -4.22 -22.30
N GLY A 269 13.61 -3.06 -21.65
CA GLY A 269 14.67 -2.07 -21.53
C GLY A 269 14.57 -0.88 -22.48
N GLY A 270 13.42 -0.63 -23.11
CA GLY A 270 13.23 0.50 -24.01
C GLY A 270 11.85 0.56 -24.66
N TYR A 271 11.65 1.55 -25.51
CA TYR A 271 10.47 1.68 -26.38
C TYR A 271 10.88 2.21 -27.76
N SER A 272 10.73 1.41 -28.78
CA SER A 272 11.24 1.67 -30.14
C SER A 272 10.58 2.83 -30.89
N GLY A 273 9.59 3.49 -30.35
CA GLY A 273 8.80 4.55 -31.04
C GLY A 273 8.96 5.96 -30.49
N ALA A 274 9.70 6.15 -29.40
CA ALA A 274 9.90 7.46 -28.77
C ALA A 274 11.16 7.46 -27.91
N SER A 275 11.57 8.63 -27.43
CA SER A 275 12.73 8.83 -26.56
C SER A 275 12.53 8.30 -25.13
N TYR A 276 11.96 7.09 -24.96
CA TYR A 276 11.73 6.46 -23.65
C TYR A 276 12.69 5.30 -23.47
N ASP A 277 13.97 5.63 -23.46
CA ASP A 277 15.02 4.64 -23.26
C ASP A 277 15.13 4.27 -21.79
N CYS A 278 15.36 2.99 -21.51
CA CYS A 278 15.55 2.52 -20.14
C CYS A 278 17.01 2.77 -19.74
N VAL A 279 17.24 3.65 -18.78
CA VAL A 279 18.57 3.92 -18.23
C VAL A 279 18.60 3.54 -16.76
N GLY A 280 19.30 2.45 -16.44
CA GLY A 280 19.35 1.95 -15.08
C GLY A 280 19.78 0.50 -14.97
N LYS A 281 19.46 -0.12 -13.83
CA LYS A 281 19.93 -1.46 -13.48
C LYS A 281 18.76 -2.35 -13.07
N LEU A 282 18.69 -3.56 -13.61
CA LEU A 282 17.69 -4.58 -13.33
C LEU A 282 18.34 -5.75 -12.60
N ALA A 283 17.80 -6.09 -11.40
CA ALA A 283 18.25 -7.25 -10.64
C ALA A 283 17.37 -8.49 -10.87
N GLY A 284 16.09 -8.31 -11.22
CA GLY A 284 15.18 -9.42 -11.54
C GLY A 284 13.86 -8.91 -12.09
N LEU A 285 13.21 -9.74 -12.92
CA LEU A 285 11.92 -9.49 -13.55
C LEU A 285 11.12 -10.79 -13.63
N ILE A 286 9.89 -10.77 -13.18
CA ILE A 286 8.96 -11.90 -13.26
C ILE A 286 7.63 -11.41 -13.83
N LEU A 287 7.13 -12.08 -14.88
CA LEU A 287 5.87 -11.76 -15.53
C LEU A 287 4.90 -12.94 -15.43
N PHE A 288 3.61 -12.63 -15.36
CA PHE A 288 2.53 -13.61 -15.38
C PHE A 288 1.48 -13.19 -16.41
N ASN A 289 0.99 -14.17 -17.17
CA ASN A 289 -0.10 -14.02 -18.13
C ASN A 289 -1.48 -14.41 -17.57
N LYS A 290 -1.60 -14.43 -16.27
CA LYS A 290 -2.82 -14.74 -15.53
C LYS A 290 -2.97 -13.80 -14.33
N PRO A 291 -4.20 -13.60 -13.81
CA PRO A 291 -4.39 -12.88 -12.57
C PRO A 291 -3.72 -13.64 -11.41
N LEU A 292 -3.17 -12.89 -10.47
CA LEU A 292 -2.65 -13.39 -9.20
C LEU A 292 -3.51 -12.83 -8.05
N THR A 293 -3.72 -13.65 -7.03
CA THR A 293 -4.25 -13.16 -5.75
C THR A 293 -3.22 -12.26 -5.08
N GLU A 294 -3.64 -11.42 -4.15
CA GLU A 294 -2.71 -10.53 -3.44
C GLU A 294 -1.66 -11.34 -2.66
N SER A 295 -2.04 -12.45 -2.02
CA SER A 295 -1.09 -13.36 -1.35
C SER A 295 -0.04 -13.95 -2.31
N GLN A 296 -0.43 -14.28 -3.54
CA GLN A 296 0.53 -14.72 -4.57
C GLN A 296 1.44 -13.58 -5.02
N ARG A 297 0.91 -12.36 -5.14
CA ARG A 297 1.68 -11.16 -5.43
C ARG A 297 2.70 -10.88 -4.32
N ASP A 298 2.29 -10.99 -3.05
CA ASP A 298 3.17 -10.87 -1.88
C ASP A 298 4.29 -11.92 -1.91
N THR A 299 3.98 -13.14 -2.30
CA THR A 299 4.98 -14.21 -2.45
C THR A 299 6.05 -13.83 -3.48
N VAL A 300 5.65 -13.33 -4.66
CA VAL A 300 6.60 -12.90 -5.71
C VAL A 300 7.40 -11.69 -5.26
N SER A 301 6.75 -10.70 -4.64
CA SER A 301 7.39 -9.50 -4.09
C SER A 301 8.44 -9.86 -3.03
N THR A 302 8.06 -10.71 -2.06
CA THR A 302 8.94 -11.24 -1.02
C THR A 302 10.15 -11.96 -1.63
N TYR A 303 9.92 -12.82 -2.63
CA TYR A 303 10.99 -13.52 -3.31
C TYR A 303 12.00 -12.55 -3.94
N LEU A 304 11.55 -11.58 -4.71
CA LEU A 304 12.42 -10.62 -5.37
C LEU A 304 13.19 -9.75 -4.38
N LEU A 305 12.53 -9.28 -3.31
CA LEU A 305 13.18 -8.53 -2.23
C LEU A 305 14.28 -9.36 -1.55
N GLN A 306 14.01 -10.63 -1.23
CA GLN A 306 15.00 -11.54 -0.66
C GLN A 306 16.18 -11.78 -1.60
N GLN A 307 15.92 -11.96 -2.90
CA GLN A 307 16.98 -12.14 -3.89
C GLN A 307 17.88 -10.89 -3.99
N ALA A 308 17.28 -9.70 -3.89
CA ALA A 308 18.01 -8.43 -3.95
C ALA A 308 18.61 -8.00 -2.59
N GLY A 309 18.24 -8.66 -1.48
CA GLY A 309 18.65 -8.24 -0.13
C GLY A 309 18.05 -6.87 0.24
N LEU A 310 16.83 -6.61 -0.19
CA LEU A 310 16.12 -5.37 0.08
C LEU A 310 15.03 -5.57 1.12
N SER A 311 14.80 -4.53 1.89
CA SER A 311 13.58 -4.33 2.68
C SER A 311 12.86 -3.11 2.15
N ILE A 312 11.54 -3.13 2.15
CA ILE A 312 10.71 -2.00 1.75
C ILE A 312 10.11 -1.33 2.99
N PRO A 313 9.90 -0.02 2.96
CA PRO A 313 9.14 0.67 3.99
C PRO A 313 7.76 0.03 4.13
N ARG A 314 7.25 -0.04 5.35
CA ARG A 314 5.89 -0.51 5.56
C ARG A 314 4.92 0.55 5.07
N HIS A 315 4.07 0.16 4.13
CA HIS A 315 2.93 0.95 3.67
C HIS A 315 1.64 0.46 4.33
N ASN A 316 0.64 1.33 4.36
CA ASN A 316 -0.67 1.01 4.87
C ASN A 316 -1.71 1.17 3.76
N ARG A 317 -2.72 0.33 3.78
CA ARG A 317 -3.86 0.36 2.87
C ARG A 317 -5.11 0.71 3.65
N LEU A 318 -5.81 1.72 3.20
CA LEU A 318 -7.11 2.11 3.69
C LEU A 318 -8.18 1.68 2.69
N PHE A 319 -9.12 0.86 3.14
CA PHE A 319 -10.28 0.44 2.37
C PHE A 319 -11.50 1.21 2.89
N CYS A 320 -12.02 2.15 2.09
CA CYS A 320 -13.19 2.95 2.45
C CYS A 320 -14.46 2.31 1.90
N TYR A 321 -15.34 1.93 2.79
CA TYR A 321 -16.65 1.33 2.49
C TYR A 321 -17.76 2.27 2.92
N GLY A 322 -18.76 2.44 2.08
CA GLY A 322 -19.87 3.32 2.44
C GLY A 322 -20.90 3.54 1.34
N ASP A 323 -21.64 4.61 1.56
CA ASP A 323 -22.68 5.10 0.65
C ASP A 323 -22.28 6.46 0.03
N SER A 324 -23.27 7.30 -0.26
CA SER A 324 -23.06 8.64 -0.84
C SER A 324 -22.17 9.56 0.01
N ILE A 325 -22.07 9.35 1.32
CA ILE A 325 -21.24 10.15 2.21
C ILE A 325 -19.76 9.89 1.90
N VAL A 326 -19.35 8.63 1.85
CA VAL A 326 -17.97 8.24 1.54
C VAL A 326 -17.64 8.47 0.06
N GLN A 327 -18.61 8.23 -0.83
CA GLN A 327 -18.47 8.53 -2.25
C GLN A 327 -18.21 10.01 -2.52
N GLY A 328 -18.78 10.92 -1.70
CA GLY A 328 -18.66 12.35 -1.88
C GLY A 328 -19.59 12.90 -2.96
N VAL A 329 -20.89 12.65 -2.86
CA VAL A 329 -21.88 13.03 -3.90
C VAL A 329 -22.05 14.54 -4.06
N ALA A 330 -21.82 15.34 -3.03
CA ALA A 330 -22.00 16.80 -3.09
C ALA A 330 -20.75 17.58 -3.51
N PRO A 331 -19.52 17.27 -3.03
CA PRO A 331 -18.31 17.95 -3.44
C PRO A 331 -17.71 17.39 -4.73
N VAL A 332 -16.74 18.13 -5.30
CA VAL A 332 -15.93 17.62 -6.40
C VAL A 332 -15.05 16.43 -5.94
N THR A 333 -14.60 15.62 -6.88
CA THR A 333 -13.86 14.35 -6.62
C THR A 333 -12.63 14.53 -5.72
N SER A 334 -12.02 15.73 -5.72
CA SER A 334 -10.86 16.07 -4.89
C SER A 334 -11.20 16.51 -3.45
N GLU A 335 -12.47 16.40 -3.05
CA GLU A 335 -12.95 16.88 -1.73
C GLU A 335 -13.72 15.77 -0.99
N THR A 336 -13.45 14.51 -1.33
CA THR A 336 -14.10 13.35 -0.70
C THR A 336 -13.35 12.92 0.56
N ILE A 337 -14.01 12.18 1.45
CA ILE A 337 -13.39 11.63 2.66
C ILE A 337 -12.13 10.80 2.33
N PRO A 338 -12.13 9.85 1.38
CA PRO A 338 -10.93 9.12 1.01
C PRO A 338 -9.80 9.99 0.48
N PHE A 339 -10.14 11.10 -0.22
CA PHE A 339 -9.15 12.07 -0.69
C PHE A 339 -8.48 12.79 0.50
N TYR A 340 -9.25 13.33 1.44
CA TYR A 340 -8.68 13.99 2.60
C TYR A 340 -7.86 13.02 3.47
N LEU A 341 -8.27 11.76 3.61
CA LEU A 341 -7.53 10.75 4.36
C LEU A 341 -6.20 10.35 3.72
N CYS A 342 -6.20 10.02 2.44
CA CYS A 342 -5.04 9.45 1.75
C CYS A 342 -4.36 10.44 0.80
N GLY A 343 -5.02 11.57 0.50
CA GLY A 343 -4.52 12.59 -0.43
C GLY A 343 -4.54 12.16 -1.90
N SER A 344 -3.81 12.89 -2.71
CA SER A 344 -3.63 12.65 -4.16
C SER A 344 -2.16 12.65 -4.53
N GLU A 345 -1.87 12.70 -5.84
CA GLU A 345 -0.50 12.80 -6.36
C GLU A 345 0.28 14.01 -5.83
N SER A 346 -0.41 15.13 -5.60
CA SER A 346 0.18 16.40 -5.19
C SER A 346 -0.15 16.83 -3.77
N VAL A 347 -1.05 16.13 -3.09
CA VAL A 347 -1.55 16.50 -1.76
C VAL A 347 -1.38 15.31 -0.82
N VAL A 348 -0.70 15.52 0.30
CA VAL A 348 -0.61 14.54 1.38
C VAL A 348 -1.91 14.61 2.18
N GLY A 349 -2.56 13.46 2.41
CA GLY A 349 -3.76 13.37 3.25
C GLY A 349 -3.41 13.29 4.75
N GLU A 350 -4.45 13.31 5.59
CA GLU A 350 -4.33 13.28 7.05
C GLU A 350 -3.57 12.06 7.60
N LEU A 351 -3.61 10.94 6.89
CA LEU A 351 -2.88 9.73 7.26
C LEU A 351 -1.40 9.76 6.88
N GLY A 352 -0.97 10.78 6.09
CA GLY A 352 0.42 10.93 5.66
C GLY A 352 0.78 10.13 4.40
N GLU A 353 2.07 10.17 4.05
CA GLU A 353 2.58 9.69 2.75
C GLU A 353 2.57 8.15 2.61
N ASN A 354 2.56 7.42 3.72
CA ASN A 354 2.67 5.95 3.72
C ASN A 354 1.32 5.24 3.58
N TRP A 355 0.29 5.92 3.07
CA TRP A 355 -1.03 5.36 2.92
C TRP A 355 -1.51 5.37 1.48
N THR A 356 -2.15 4.27 1.10
CA THR A 356 -2.89 4.16 -0.17
C THR A 356 -4.36 3.93 0.14
N GLY A 357 -5.22 4.80 -0.41
CA GLY A 357 -6.68 4.68 -0.27
C GLY A 357 -7.30 3.87 -1.40
N PHE A 358 -8.19 2.97 -1.03
CA PHE A 358 -9.08 2.23 -1.92
C PHE A 358 -10.51 2.52 -1.50
N GLN A 359 -11.41 2.69 -2.46
CA GLN A 359 -12.79 3.02 -2.18
C GLN A 359 -13.75 2.09 -2.92
N THR A 360 -14.78 1.63 -2.20
CA THR A 360 -16.01 1.08 -2.76
C THR A 360 -17.19 1.65 -1.99
N ALA A 361 -17.70 2.76 -2.51
CA ALA A 361 -18.84 3.48 -1.93
C ALA A 361 -19.70 4.00 -3.06
N ILE A 362 -20.99 3.74 -3.02
CA ILE A 362 -21.94 4.15 -4.05
C ILE A 362 -23.17 4.77 -3.39
N GLY A 363 -23.64 5.89 -3.94
CA GLY A 363 -24.83 6.57 -3.46
C GLY A 363 -26.05 5.66 -3.41
N GLY A 364 -26.78 5.71 -2.32
CA GLY A 364 -27.93 4.86 -2.10
C GLY A 364 -27.64 3.45 -1.53
N TRP A 365 -26.36 3.05 -1.45
CA TRP A 365 -26.01 1.74 -0.89
C TRP A 365 -26.48 1.59 0.55
N LYS A 366 -26.93 0.39 0.85
CA LYS A 366 -27.28 -0.11 2.18
C LYS A 366 -26.16 -1.03 2.71
N ALA A 367 -26.23 -1.41 3.97
CA ALA A 367 -25.27 -2.34 4.57
C ALA A 367 -25.21 -3.69 3.82
N GLN A 368 -26.33 -4.15 3.27
CA GLN A 368 -26.41 -5.35 2.43
C GLN A 368 -25.57 -5.24 1.16
N ASP A 369 -25.56 -4.07 0.53
CA ASP A 369 -24.79 -3.83 -0.69
C ASP A 369 -23.29 -3.87 -0.41
N VAL A 370 -22.84 -3.21 0.67
CA VAL A 370 -21.46 -3.30 1.15
C VAL A 370 -21.09 -4.73 1.47
N SER A 371 -21.95 -5.46 2.17
CA SER A 371 -21.73 -6.87 2.52
C SER A 371 -21.63 -7.78 1.30
N ALA A 372 -22.44 -7.55 0.27
CA ALA A 372 -22.49 -8.38 -0.93
C ALA A 372 -21.35 -8.05 -1.93
N GLN A 373 -20.96 -6.77 -2.03
CA GLN A 373 -20.08 -6.29 -3.09
C GLN A 373 -18.72 -5.85 -2.58
N GLY A 374 -18.51 -5.67 -1.27
CA GLY A 374 -17.28 -5.16 -0.70
C GLY A 374 -16.12 -6.15 -0.65
N GLU A 375 -16.36 -7.45 -0.84
CA GLU A 375 -15.35 -8.49 -0.63
C GLU A 375 -14.20 -8.42 -1.63
N TRP A 376 -14.46 -8.01 -2.89
CA TRP A 376 -13.41 -7.87 -3.88
C TRP A 376 -12.32 -6.88 -3.45
N LEU A 377 -12.69 -5.85 -2.66
CA LEU A 377 -11.74 -4.88 -2.14
C LEU A 377 -10.95 -5.46 -0.97
N LEU A 378 -11.55 -6.32 -0.13
CA LEU A 378 -10.82 -7.06 0.90
C LEU A 378 -9.77 -7.99 0.31
N GLN A 379 -10.02 -8.55 -0.88
CA GLN A 379 -9.06 -9.37 -1.62
C GLN A 379 -7.80 -8.59 -2.05
N GLN A 380 -7.81 -7.25 -1.94
CA GLN A 380 -6.63 -6.41 -2.16
C GLN A 380 -5.77 -6.24 -0.90
N ALA A 381 -6.11 -6.87 0.21
CA ALA A 381 -5.30 -6.84 1.41
C ALA A 381 -3.97 -7.58 1.19
N SER A 382 -2.85 -6.94 1.57
CA SER A 382 -1.51 -7.49 1.43
C SER A 382 -0.91 -7.80 2.80
N SER A 383 -0.28 -8.95 2.93
CA SER A 383 0.46 -9.31 4.15
C SER A 383 1.70 -8.45 4.37
N LEU A 384 2.15 -7.72 3.36
CA LEU A 384 3.27 -6.79 3.42
C LEU A 384 2.87 -5.38 3.91
N CYS A 385 1.57 -5.13 4.09
CA CYS A 385 1.01 -3.84 4.44
C CYS A 385 0.20 -3.90 5.74
N GLY A 386 0.02 -2.74 6.41
CA GLY A 386 -1.06 -2.56 7.37
C GLY A 386 -2.37 -2.37 6.60
N ASN A 387 -3.39 -3.15 6.89
CA ASN A 387 -4.67 -3.10 6.19
C ASN A 387 -5.76 -2.64 7.15
N VAL A 388 -6.44 -1.54 6.85
CA VAL A 388 -7.54 -0.99 7.66
C VAL A 388 -8.74 -0.70 6.77
N ALA A 389 -9.92 -1.08 7.20
CA ALA A 389 -11.20 -0.73 6.59
C ALA A 389 -11.90 0.33 7.42
N LEU A 390 -12.21 1.47 6.82
CA LEU A 390 -13.16 2.45 7.34
C LEU A 390 -14.54 2.10 6.78
N ILE A 391 -15.51 1.86 7.66
CA ILE A 391 -16.87 1.50 7.30
C ILE A 391 -17.79 2.59 7.81
N HIS A 392 -18.37 3.36 6.89
CA HIS A 392 -19.41 4.35 7.16
C HIS A 392 -20.63 4.01 6.30
N ILE A 393 -21.61 3.35 6.89
CA ILE A 393 -22.82 2.87 6.21
C ILE A 393 -24.02 2.94 7.17
N GLY A 394 -25.21 2.96 6.65
CA GLY A 394 -26.46 2.98 7.41
C GLY A 394 -27.38 4.14 7.06
N THR A 395 -26.88 5.17 6.37
CA THR A 395 -27.67 6.34 5.98
C THR A 395 -28.96 5.96 5.24
N ASN A 396 -28.92 4.88 4.46
CA ASN A 396 -30.04 4.39 3.64
C ASN A 396 -30.80 3.19 4.26
N ASN A 397 -30.46 2.79 5.51
CA ASN A 397 -31.08 1.63 6.18
C ASN A 397 -32.17 1.99 7.19
N SER A 398 -32.59 3.25 7.28
CA SER A 398 -33.53 3.70 8.33
C SER A 398 -34.95 3.08 8.23
N ASP A 399 -35.22 2.39 7.15
CA ASP A 399 -36.45 1.57 6.94
C ASP A 399 -36.34 0.13 7.50
N GLU A 400 -35.19 -0.25 8.03
CA GLU A 400 -34.86 -1.55 8.57
C GLU A 400 -34.66 -1.46 10.10
N SER A 401 -34.49 -2.59 10.79
CA SER A 401 -34.11 -2.54 12.21
C SER A 401 -32.67 -2.14 12.40
N ALA A 402 -32.38 -1.27 13.34
CA ALA A 402 -31.02 -0.82 13.68
C ALA A 402 -30.09 -2.00 14.04
N GLY A 403 -30.60 -2.93 14.89
CA GLY A 403 -29.85 -4.14 15.25
C GLY A 403 -29.56 -5.05 14.06
N GLY A 404 -30.57 -5.31 13.20
CA GLY A 404 -30.39 -6.15 12.01
C GLY A 404 -29.40 -5.55 11.03
N THR A 405 -29.37 -4.22 10.87
CA THR A 405 -28.36 -3.54 10.06
C THR A 405 -26.97 -3.70 10.67
N ALA A 406 -26.83 -3.57 11.99
CA ALA A 406 -25.57 -3.79 12.69
C ALA A 406 -25.05 -5.24 12.58
N ASP A 407 -25.94 -6.24 12.58
CA ASP A 407 -25.57 -7.64 12.38
C ASP A 407 -24.94 -7.88 11.00
N ILE A 408 -25.43 -7.22 9.95
CA ILE A 408 -24.83 -7.28 8.60
C ILE A 408 -23.43 -6.68 8.61
N VAL A 409 -23.24 -5.54 9.29
CA VAL A 409 -21.92 -4.92 9.46
C VAL A 409 -20.99 -5.84 10.26
N ALA A 410 -21.50 -6.52 11.30
CA ALA A 410 -20.73 -7.47 12.08
C ALA A 410 -20.21 -8.64 11.24
N ASP A 411 -21.02 -9.18 10.36
CA ASP A 411 -20.61 -10.26 9.45
C ASP A 411 -19.54 -9.77 8.46
N PHE A 412 -19.67 -8.54 7.97
CA PHE A 412 -18.65 -7.94 7.15
C PHE A 412 -17.31 -7.73 7.90
N CYS A 413 -17.35 -7.29 9.15
CA CYS A 413 -16.16 -7.15 10.00
C CYS A 413 -15.43 -8.50 10.21
N ARG A 414 -16.19 -9.58 10.44
CA ARG A 414 -15.62 -10.94 10.58
C ARG A 414 -14.94 -11.39 9.30
N ARG A 415 -15.53 -11.12 8.13
CA ARG A 415 -14.92 -11.41 6.84
C ARG A 415 -13.68 -10.56 6.61
N ALA A 416 -13.71 -9.25 6.88
CA ALA A 416 -12.55 -8.37 6.79
C ALA A 416 -11.36 -8.90 7.60
N ARG A 417 -11.63 -9.36 8.83
CA ARG A 417 -10.60 -9.97 9.69
C ARG A 417 -9.99 -11.23 9.08
N SER A 418 -10.76 -12.05 8.34
CA SER A 418 -10.22 -13.25 7.67
C SER A 418 -9.24 -12.92 6.53
N TYR A 419 -9.30 -11.69 6.01
CA TYR A 419 -8.34 -11.14 5.06
C TYR A 419 -7.18 -10.37 5.73
N GLY A 420 -7.09 -10.37 7.06
CA GLY A 420 -6.08 -9.60 7.79
C GLY A 420 -6.34 -8.08 7.77
N VAL A 421 -7.59 -7.67 7.59
CA VAL A 421 -8.01 -6.26 7.58
C VAL A 421 -8.62 -5.90 8.93
N ARG A 422 -8.08 -4.85 9.56
CA ARG A 422 -8.65 -4.24 10.76
C ARG A 422 -9.82 -3.34 10.38
N THR A 423 -10.85 -3.31 11.22
CA THR A 423 -12.07 -2.56 10.93
C THR A 423 -12.27 -1.39 11.90
N VAL A 424 -12.51 -0.22 11.33
CA VAL A 424 -12.88 1.01 12.04
C VAL A 424 -14.31 1.36 11.62
N LEU A 425 -15.23 1.30 12.55
CA LEU A 425 -16.62 1.67 12.33
C LEU A 425 -16.80 3.17 12.61
N SER A 426 -17.45 3.86 11.69
CA SER A 426 -17.85 5.26 11.86
C SER A 426 -19.32 5.32 12.23
N PRO A 427 -19.70 6.15 13.23
CA PRO A 427 -21.10 6.38 13.52
C PRO A 427 -21.81 7.03 12.34
N MET A 428 -23.08 6.71 12.17
CA MET A 428 -23.94 7.37 11.20
C MET A 428 -24.12 8.85 11.56
N LEU A 429 -23.99 9.74 10.58
CA LEU A 429 -24.25 11.16 10.70
C LEU A 429 -25.76 11.43 10.91
N PRO A 430 -26.15 12.53 11.60
CA PRO A 430 -27.53 12.98 11.61
C PRO A 430 -27.95 13.41 10.20
N LYS A 431 -29.23 13.24 9.85
CA LYS A 431 -29.73 13.61 8.52
C LYS A 431 -31.13 14.18 8.50
N GLY A 432 -31.42 14.95 7.44
CA GLY A 432 -32.74 15.47 7.17
C GLY A 432 -33.31 16.34 8.29
N ASN A 433 -34.56 16.13 8.62
CA ASN A 433 -35.28 16.87 9.67
C ASN A 433 -35.23 16.18 11.05
N GLY A 434 -34.36 15.20 11.25
CA GLY A 434 -34.24 14.47 12.51
C GLY A 434 -35.28 13.34 12.70
N SER A 435 -36.08 13.04 11.70
CA SER A 435 -37.12 11.96 11.81
C SER A 435 -36.54 10.56 12.03
N THR A 436 -35.23 10.38 11.73
CA THR A 436 -34.50 9.13 11.89
C THR A 436 -33.59 9.12 13.13
N GLU A 437 -33.69 10.09 14.01
CA GLU A 437 -32.69 10.29 15.09
C GLU A 437 -32.72 9.13 16.11
N THR A 438 -33.87 8.60 16.47
CA THR A 438 -33.98 7.42 17.36
C THR A 438 -33.26 6.22 16.70
N TRP A 439 -33.59 5.92 15.44
CA TRP A 439 -32.99 4.83 14.71
C TRP A 439 -31.45 5.00 14.60
N ARG A 440 -30.99 6.21 14.32
CA ARG A 440 -29.56 6.55 14.25
C ARG A 440 -28.85 6.28 15.58
N THR A 441 -29.46 6.70 16.68
CA THR A 441 -28.92 6.50 18.03
C THR A 441 -28.83 5.02 18.39
N ASP A 442 -29.89 4.27 18.12
CA ASP A 442 -29.92 2.82 18.35
C ASP A 442 -28.87 2.10 17.49
N TYR A 443 -28.74 2.50 16.21
CA TYR A 443 -27.75 1.94 15.31
C TYR A 443 -26.32 2.26 15.74
N ASN A 444 -26.01 3.50 16.08
CA ASN A 444 -24.70 3.90 16.56
C ASN A 444 -24.34 3.18 17.88
N THR A 445 -25.30 2.96 18.76
CA THR A 445 -25.14 2.15 19.97
C THR A 445 -24.82 0.69 19.61
N ALA A 446 -25.52 0.11 18.64
CA ALA A 446 -25.25 -1.25 18.19
C ALA A 446 -23.84 -1.36 17.55
N LEU A 447 -23.39 -0.39 16.76
CA LEU A 447 -22.03 -0.36 16.22
C LEU A 447 -20.96 -0.25 17.33
N SER A 448 -21.19 0.58 18.37
CA SER A 448 -20.29 0.66 19.52
C SER A 448 -20.17 -0.70 20.23
N ASN A 449 -21.28 -1.42 20.41
CA ASN A 449 -21.28 -2.75 21.00
C ASN A 449 -20.49 -3.78 20.17
N LEU A 450 -20.41 -3.63 18.83
CA LEU A 450 -19.54 -4.49 18.00
C LEU A 450 -18.07 -4.30 18.34
N LYS A 451 -17.63 -3.07 18.60
CA LYS A 451 -16.26 -2.79 19.06
C LYS A 451 -16.05 -3.36 20.47
N ASP A 452 -16.99 -3.18 21.41
CA ASP A 452 -16.85 -3.63 22.79
C ASP A 452 -16.84 -5.17 22.90
N SER A 453 -17.55 -5.85 22.02
CA SER A 453 -17.53 -7.32 21.89
C SER A 453 -16.33 -7.85 21.08
N GLY A 454 -15.47 -6.98 20.57
CA GLY A 454 -14.29 -7.36 19.77
C GLY A 454 -14.62 -7.87 18.36
N VAL A 455 -15.83 -7.64 17.85
CA VAL A 455 -16.19 -7.93 16.46
C VAL A 455 -15.58 -6.91 15.51
N ALA A 456 -15.68 -5.62 15.83
CA ALA A 456 -14.92 -4.57 15.17
C ALA A 456 -13.67 -4.22 15.99
N ASP A 457 -12.64 -3.68 15.32
CA ASP A 457 -11.37 -3.34 16.00
C ASP A 457 -11.43 -1.94 16.63
N ALA A 458 -12.19 -1.00 16.04
CA ALA A 458 -12.43 0.33 16.59
C ALA A 458 -13.81 0.86 16.19
N PHE A 459 -14.28 1.82 16.97
CA PHE A 459 -15.47 2.63 16.70
C PHE A 459 -15.11 4.11 16.98
N ILE A 460 -15.48 4.99 16.07
CA ILE A 460 -15.27 6.43 16.24
C ILE A 460 -16.28 6.94 17.28
N ASP A 461 -15.78 7.53 18.36
CA ASP A 461 -16.65 8.15 19.37
C ASP A 461 -17.39 9.37 18.80
N PRO A 462 -18.71 9.38 18.70
CA PRO A 462 -19.46 10.55 18.21
C PRO A 462 -19.23 11.81 19.04
N ALA A 463 -18.84 11.68 20.31
CA ALA A 463 -18.55 12.83 21.17
C ALA A 463 -17.20 13.50 20.84
N SER A 464 -16.33 12.84 20.04
CA SER A 464 -15.05 13.43 19.64
C SER A 464 -15.20 14.62 18.70
N GLU A 465 -16.29 14.69 17.92
CA GLU A 465 -16.58 15.80 17.03
C GLU A 465 -18.09 16.10 16.95
N PRO A 466 -18.63 16.87 17.91
CA PRO A 466 -20.06 17.19 17.97
C PRO A 466 -20.59 17.95 16.75
N LEU A 467 -19.73 18.69 16.03
CA LEU A 467 -20.14 19.42 14.82
C LEU A 467 -20.57 18.51 13.67
N LEU A 468 -20.17 17.22 13.74
CA LEU A 468 -20.57 16.20 12.76
C LEU A 468 -21.64 15.24 13.31
N TRP A 469 -21.52 14.79 14.57
CA TRP A 469 -22.32 13.68 15.06
C TRP A 469 -23.36 14.02 16.13
N ALA A 470 -23.36 15.25 16.70
CA ALA A 470 -24.43 15.63 17.63
C ALA A 470 -25.79 15.73 16.92
N ALA A 471 -26.85 15.50 17.66
CA ALA A 471 -28.21 15.75 17.17
C ALA A 471 -28.34 17.23 16.74
N GLY A 472 -28.85 17.47 15.53
CA GLY A 472 -28.97 18.80 14.96
C GLY A 472 -27.72 19.32 14.22
N ALA A 473 -26.59 18.60 14.24
CA ALA A 473 -25.38 19.00 13.50
C ALA A 473 -25.65 19.18 12.00
N GLN A 474 -26.58 18.42 11.41
CA GLN A 474 -26.98 18.54 10.01
C GLN A 474 -27.57 19.90 9.61
N ASP A 475 -27.93 20.74 10.59
CA ASP A 475 -28.40 22.11 10.35
C ASP A 475 -27.26 23.11 10.16
N ASN A 476 -26.01 22.70 10.40
CA ASN A 476 -24.84 23.53 10.23
C ASN A 476 -24.37 23.54 8.77
N ALA A 477 -24.71 24.58 8.03
CA ALA A 477 -24.38 24.75 6.62
C ALA A 477 -22.85 24.89 6.34
N THR A 478 -22.02 25.05 7.37
CA THR A 478 -20.55 25.03 7.21
C THR A 478 -20.06 23.63 6.86
N TYR A 479 -20.71 22.59 7.39
CA TYR A 479 -20.27 21.20 7.26
C TYR A 479 -21.24 20.33 6.45
N PHE A 480 -22.54 20.68 6.43
CA PHE A 480 -23.56 19.94 5.73
C PHE A 480 -24.14 20.74 4.55
N ASN A 481 -24.47 20.03 3.49
CA ASN A 481 -25.14 20.57 2.32
C ASN A 481 -26.61 20.96 2.69
N GLY A 482 -27.23 21.75 1.81
CA GLY A 482 -28.62 22.18 1.99
C GLY A 482 -29.66 21.05 2.09
N ASP A 483 -29.32 19.82 1.68
CA ASP A 483 -30.13 18.61 1.85
C ASP A 483 -30.02 18.01 3.27
N LYS A 484 -29.18 18.57 4.14
CA LYS A 484 -28.96 18.16 5.53
C LYS A 484 -28.62 16.66 5.69
N THR A 485 -27.95 16.12 4.71
CA THR A 485 -27.54 14.70 4.67
C THR A 485 -26.10 14.55 4.26
N HIS A 486 -25.71 15.21 3.15
CA HIS A 486 -24.38 15.14 2.61
C HIS A 486 -23.47 16.22 3.18
N LEU A 487 -22.19 15.86 3.36
CA LEU A 487 -21.18 16.81 3.79
C LEU A 487 -20.71 17.68 2.61
N VAL A 488 -20.41 18.94 2.90
CA VAL A 488 -19.64 19.80 2.00
C VAL A 488 -18.13 19.53 2.19
N ALA A 489 -17.26 20.14 1.38
CA ALA A 489 -15.80 19.96 1.47
C ALA A 489 -15.26 20.12 2.89
N ALA A 490 -15.64 21.20 3.60
CA ALA A 490 -15.22 21.42 4.99
C ALA A 490 -15.70 20.31 5.94
N GLY A 491 -16.89 19.77 5.73
CA GLY A 491 -17.41 18.65 6.52
C GLY A 491 -16.64 17.34 6.25
N ASN A 492 -16.31 17.05 5.00
CA ASN A 492 -15.49 15.89 4.64
C ASN A 492 -14.06 15.99 5.18
N GLN A 493 -13.48 17.20 5.18
CA GLN A 493 -12.17 17.46 5.78
C GLN A 493 -12.21 17.24 7.30
N LEU A 494 -13.15 17.85 8.01
CA LEU A 494 -13.31 17.68 9.46
C LEU A 494 -13.54 16.20 9.83
N TYR A 495 -14.34 15.51 9.03
CA TYR A 495 -14.53 14.06 9.19
C TYR A 495 -13.18 13.31 9.07
N ALA A 496 -12.40 13.59 8.03
CA ALA A 496 -11.11 12.92 7.82
C ALA A 496 -10.13 13.24 8.97
N GLU A 497 -10.01 14.49 9.39
CA GLU A 497 -9.17 14.90 10.53
C GLU A 497 -9.53 14.13 11.81
N THR A 498 -10.83 13.92 12.06
CA THR A 498 -11.31 13.25 13.26
C THR A 498 -11.04 11.74 13.24
N VAL A 499 -11.23 11.06 12.07
CA VAL A 499 -11.10 9.60 12.00
C VAL A 499 -9.67 9.14 11.75
N ALA A 500 -8.81 9.98 11.17
CA ALA A 500 -7.44 9.61 10.81
C ALA A 500 -6.59 9.07 11.97
N PRO A 501 -6.61 9.64 13.19
CA PRO A 501 -5.84 9.12 14.32
C PRO A 501 -6.25 7.69 14.70
N VAL A 502 -7.56 7.38 14.67
CA VAL A 502 -8.08 6.05 14.99
C VAL A 502 -7.68 5.03 13.93
N ILE A 503 -7.76 5.41 12.65
CA ILE A 503 -7.30 4.57 11.53
C ILE A 503 -5.81 4.28 11.64
N ALA A 504 -4.98 5.29 11.91
CA ALA A 504 -3.53 5.14 12.04
C ALA A 504 -3.17 4.21 13.21
N GLU A 505 -3.89 4.31 14.34
CA GLU A 505 -3.70 3.40 15.47
C GLU A 505 -3.96 1.94 15.06
N GLN A 506 -5.04 1.65 14.32
CA GLN A 506 -5.35 0.28 13.91
C GLN A 506 -4.32 -0.29 12.95
N ALA A 507 -3.72 0.49 12.07
CA ALA A 507 -2.65 0.03 11.20
C ALA A 507 -1.39 -0.43 11.97
N ALA A 508 -1.09 0.20 13.09
CA ALA A 508 0.03 -0.18 13.93
C ALA A 508 -0.15 -1.57 14.58
N TYR A 509 -1.39 -1.96 14.91
CA TYR A 509 -1.69 -3.28 15.50
C TYR A 509 -1.69 -4.43 14.48
N GLY A 510 -1.89 -4.17 13.21
CA GLY A 510 -1.87 -5.20 12.15
C GLY A 510 -0.48 -5.75 11.82
N ALA A 511 0.53 -5.40 12.60
CA ALA A 511 1.95 -5.73 12.40
C ALA A 511 2.45 -6.91 13.25
N LEU A 512 1.58 -7.59 13.97
CA LEU A 512 1.94 -8.70 14.86
C LEU A 512 1.70 -10.07 14.22
#